data_7eab2193f4f6ebf09693f89f15b02b8f
#
_entry.id   7eab2193f4f6ebf09693f89f15b02b8f
#
_cell.length_a   1.000
_cell.length_b   1.000
_cell.length_c   1.000
_cell.angle_alpha   90.00
_cell.angle_beta   90.00
_cell.angle_gamma   90.00
#
_symmetry.space_group_name_H-M   'P 1'
#
loop_
_entity.id
_entity.type
_entity.pdbx_description
1 polymer ?
#
loop_
_entity_poly.entity_id
_entity_poly.type
_entity_poly.pdbx_seq_one_letter_code
_entity_poly.pdbx_strand_id
1 'polypeptide(L)'
;MNDVALSRNGARLLRAFFALVVVFLYAPIVILLIFSFNDSDFPSFPLSGFTLHWYYEFVTNADLRNALQTSAQVAALSSAVAVALGILASIALVRQSFRAKAPVSALLLSPLVIPLVVFGTSLLLLFHAIGMDLGIMTVVIGTS
;
A
#
# COMPACT_ATOMS: atom_id res chain seq x y z
N MET A 1 29.04 -6.50 -27.53
CA MET A 1 28.46 -6.53 -26.18
C MET A 1 28.99 -7.79 -25.55
N ASN A 2 29.92 -7.68 -24.58
CA ASN A 2 30.46 -8.86 -23.92
C ASN A 2 29.41 -9.38 -22.95
N ASP A 3 28.84 -10.52 -23.26
CA ASP A 3 28.00 -11.27 -22.33
C ASP A 3 28.87 -11.62 -21.11
N VAL A 4 28.67 -10.92 -20.01
CA VAL A 4 29.29 -11.26 -18.72
C VAL A 4 28.60 -12.53 -18.23
N ALA A 5 28.99 -13.69 -18.77
CA ALA A 5 28.56 -14.98 -18.30
C ALA A 5 29.08 -15.15 -16.86
N LEU A 6 28.19 -15.04 -15.89
CA LEU A 6 28.52 -15.30 -14.49
C LEU A 6 29.11 -16.73 -14.37
N SER A 7 30.22 -16.85 -13.65
CA SER A 7 30.75 -18.18 -13.34
C SER A 7 29.67 -19.03 -12.64
N ARG A 8 29.74 -20.37 -12.79
CA ARG A 8 28.76 -21.28 -12.16
C ARG A 8 28.58 -21.01 -10.65
N ASN A 9 29.63 -20.61 -9.98
CA ASN A 9 29.61 -20.25 -8.55
C ASN A 9 28.96 -18.90 -8.32
N GLY A 10 29.22 -17.92 -9.18
CA GLY A 10 28.55 -16.61 -9.12
C GLY A 10 27.05 -16.71 -9.33
N ALA A 11 26.62 -17.55 -10.28
CA ALA A 11 25.20 -17.79 -10.51
C ALA A 11 24.50 -18.53 -9.33
N ARG A 12 25.21 -19.42 -8.63
CA ARG A 12 24.70 -20.07 -7.41
C ARG A 12 24.59 -19.09 -6.25
N LEU A 13 25.60 -18.26 -6.04
CA LEU A 13 25.60 -17.24 -5.00
C LEU A 13 24.47 -16.24 -5.20
N LEU A 14 24.27 -15.77 -6.45
CA LEU A 14 23.19 -14.87 -6.78
C LEU A 14 21.80 -15.48 -6.52
N ARG A 15 21.62 -16.76 -6.89
CA ARG A 15 20.37 -17.48 -6.59
C ARG A 15 20.13 -17.67 -5.11
N ALA A 16 21.17 -18.00 -4.34
CA ALA A 16 21.07 -18.14 -2.89
C ALA A 16 20.72 -16.80 -2.22
N PHE A 17 21.37 -15.73 -2.64
CA PHE A 17 21.05 -14.38 -2.16
C PHE A 17 19.60 -13.97 -2.50
N PHE A 18 19.18 -14.21 -3.74
CA PHE A 18 17.79 -13.94 -4.16
C PHE A 18 16.79 -14.75 -3.33
N ALA A 19 17.04 -16.05 -3.12
CA ALA A 19 16.19 -16.91 -2.31
C ALA A 19 16.11 -16.40 -0.85
N LEU A 20 17.23 -15.97 -0.28
CA LEU A 20 17.28 -15.38 1.06
C LEU A 20 16.43 -14.10 1.15
N VAL A 21 16.56 -13.21 0.18
CA VAL A 21 15.75 -11.98 0.12
C VAL A 21 14.26 -12.33 0.02
N VAL A 22 13.89 -13.29 -0.84
CA VAL A 22 12.51 -13.72 -0.97
C VAL A 22 11.99 -14.29 0.35
N VAL A 23 12.72 -15.20 0.98
CA VAL A 23 12.34 -15.76 2.30
C VAL A 23 12.19 -14.65 3.34
N PHE A 24 13.12 -13.71 3.40
CA PHE A 24 13.06 -12.58 4.33
C PHE A 24 11.82 -11.71 4.11
N LEU A 25 11.45 -11.42 2.84
CA LEU A 25 10.26 -10.64 2.51
C LEU A 25 8.95 -11.38 2.83
N TYR A 26 8.92 -12.69 2.64
CA TYR A 26 7.72 -13.49 2.91
C TYR A 26 7.61 -13.95 4.37
N ALA A 27 8.70 -13.96 5.13
CA ALA A 27 8.70 -14.40 6.52
C ALA A 27 7.64 -13.68 7.39
N PRO A 28 7.49 -12.35 7.36
CA PRO A 28 6.44 -11.67 8.12
C PRO A 28 5.03 -12.12 7.73
N ILE A 29 4.78 -12.38 6.44
CA ILE A 29 3.48 -12.84 5.94
C ILE A 29 3.19 -14.25 6.46
N VAL A 30 4.18 -15.13 6.42
CA VAL A 30 4.05 -16.50 6.94
C VAL A 30 3.80 -16.48 8.45
N ILE A 31 4.50 -15.62 9.19
CA ILE A 31 4.29 -15.45 10.63
C ILE A 31 2.86 -14.99 10.91
N LEU A 32 2.34 -13.99 10.19
CA LEU A 32 0.96 -13.53 10.33
C LEU A 32 -0.04 -14.65 10.02
N LEU A 33 0.22 -15.46 8.98
CA LEU A 33 -0.63 -16.62 8.66
C LEU A 33 -0.64 -17.65 9.80
N ILE A 34 0.50 -17.92 10.43
CA ILE A 34 0.59 -18.83 11.57
C ILE A 34 -0.20 -18.27 12.75
N PHE A 35 -0.02 -16.99 13.07
CA PHE A 35 -0.74 -16.34 14.17
C PHE A 35 -2.25 -16.21 13.91
N SER A 36 -2.70 -16.19 12.66
CA SER A 36 -4.14 -16.16 12.34
C SER A 36 -4.91 -17.41 12.80
N PHE A 37 -4.18 -18.50 13.07
CA PHE A 37 -4.73 -19.73 13.62
C PHE A 37 -4.45 -19.91 15.12
N ASN A 38 -3.79 -18.93 15.75
CA ASN A 38 -3.48 -19.00 17.18
C ASN A 38 -4.70 -18.65 18.03
N ASP A 39 -4.98 -19.45 19.06
CA ASP A 39 -6.06 -19.24 20.01
C ASP A 39 -5.63 -18.26 21.12
N SER A 40 -5.35 -17.01 20.71
CA SER A 40 -4.94 -15.94 21.61
C SER A 40 -5.26 -14.59 20.98
N ASP A 41 -5.75 -13.65 21.77
CA ASP A 41 -6.05 -12.26 21.36
C ASP A 41 -4.79 -11.46 20.97
N PHE A 42 -3.64 -11.92 21.43
CA PHE A 42 -2.36 -11.27 21.16
C PHE A 42 -1.40 -12.24 20.45
N PRO A 43 -0.62 -11.75 19.46
CA PRO A 43 0.44 -12.55 18.85
C PRO A 43 1.53 -12.82 19.88
N SER A 44 1.46 -13.99 20.52
CA SER A 44 2.39 -14.44 21.57
C SER A 44 2.99 -15.79 21.22
N PHE A 45 4.21 -16.01 21.69
CA PHE A 45 4.91 -17.29 21.57
C PHE A 45 5.25 -17.83 22.97
N PRO A 46 5.00 -19.14 23.26
CA PRO A 46 4.54 -20.19 22.36
C PRO A 46 3.06 -20.06 21.97
N LEU A 47 2.67 -20.69 20.84
CA LEU A 47 1.29 -20.69 20.35
C LEU A 47 0.37 -21.34 21.39
N SER A 48 -0.75 -20.70 21.69
CA SER A 48 -1.71 -21.15 22.73
C SER A 48 -2.61 -22.30 22.28
N GLY A 49 -2.77 -22.50 20.98
CA GLY A 49 -3.61 -23.54 20.40
C GLY A 49 -3.94 -23.24 18.94
N PHE A 50 -4.68 -24.14 18.30
CA PHE A 50 -5.19 -23.94 16.95
C PHE A 50 -6.66 -23.60 16.99
N THR A 51 -7.08 -22.49 16.35
CA THR A 51 -8.46 -22.06 16.27
C THR A 51 -8.82 -21.53 14.89
N LEU A 52 -10.10 -21.65 14.53
CA LEU A 52 -10.72 -20.98 13.38
C LEU A 52 -11.70 -19.89 13.84
N HIS A 53 -11.73 -19.60 15.14
CA HIS A 53 -12.66 -18.64 15.75
C HIS A 53 -12.61 -17.28 15.06
N TRP A 54 -11.43 -16.76 14.77
CA TRP A 54 -11.24 -15.47 14.11
C TRP A 54 -11.86 -15.38 12.72
N TYR A 55 -11.81 -16.47 11.97
CA TYR A 55 -12.45 -16.56 10.65
C TYR A 55 -13.97 -16.61 10.75
N TYR A 56 -14.49 -17.35 11.76
CA TYR A 56 -15.92 -17.38 12.03
C TYR A 56 -16.41 -15.99 12.49
N GLU A 57 -15.71 -15.34 13.39
CA GLU A 57 -16.03 -13.99 13.85
C GLU A 57 -16.03 -13.00 12.69
N PHE A 58 -15.02 -13.06 11.82
CA PHE A 58 -14.96 -12.20 10.63
C PHE A 58 -16.20 -12.35 9.74
N VAL A 59 -16.67 -13.57 9.51
CA VAL A 59 -17.86 -13.83 8.65
C VAL A 59 -19.16 -13.42 9.34
N THR A 60 -19.25 -13.55 10.65
CA THR A 60 -20.48 -13.27 11.42
C THR A 60 -20.60 -11.84 11.89
N ASN A 61 -19.47 -11.14 12.10
CA ASN A 61 -19.45 -9.78 12.59
C ASN A 61 -19.80 -8.79 11.45
N ALA A 62 -20.94 -8.11 11.60
CA ALA A 62 -21.43 -7.17 10.60
C ALA A 62 -20.51 -5.95 10.45
N ASP A 63 -19.90 -5.47 11.54
CA ASP A 63 -19.04 -4.29 11.52
C ASP A 63 -17.74 -4.57 10.73
N LEU A 64 -17.13 -5.75 10.91
CA LEU A 64 -15.95 -6.16 10.16
C LEU A 64 -16.25 -6.29 8.65
N ARG A 65 -17.40 -6.86 8.30
CA ARG A 65 -17.81 -6.97 6.90
C ARG A 65 -18.09 -5.61 6.28
N ASN A 66 -18.79 -4.73 7.00
CA ASN A 66 -19.05 -3.37 6.55
C ASN A 66 -17.75 -2.57 6.37
N ALA A 67 -16.80 -2.71 7.32
CA ALA A 67 -15.48 -2.10 7.23
C ALA A 67 -14.72 -2.60 5.99
N LEU A 68 -14.74 -3.91 5.71
CA LEU A 68 -14.11 -4.47 4.51
C LEU A 68 -14.75 -3.93 3.23
N GLN A 69 -16.08 -3.90 3.18
CA GLN A 69 -16.81 -3.38 2.03
C GLN A 69 -16.48 -1.91 1.78
N THR A 70 -16.50 -1.09 2.82
CA THR A 70 -16.13 0.33 2.73
C THR A 70 -14.69 0.50 2.26
N SER A 71 -13.76 -0.26 2.83
CA SER A 71 -12.34 -0.23 2.41
C SER A 71 -12.17 -0.64 0.95
N ALA A 72 -12.89 -1.67 0.49
CA ALA A 72 -12.85 -2.10 -0.90
C ALA A 72 -13.42 -1.05 -1.85
N GLN A 73 -14.51 -0.37 -1.48
CA GLN A 73 -15.08 0.73 -2.24
C GLN A 73 -14.11 1.91 -2.34
N VAL A 74 -13.54 2.33 -1.21
CA VAL A 74 -12.54 3.41 -1.17
C VAL A 74 -11.35 3.05 -2.06
N ALA A 75 -10.80 1.84 -1.92
CA ALA A 75 -9.66 1.40 -2.71
C ALA A 75 -9.96 1.39 -4.22
N ALA A 76 -11.13 0.90 -4.63
CA ALA A 76 -11.52 0.86 -6.03
C ALA A 76 -11.69 2.28 -6.60
N LEU A 77 -12.38 3.16 -5.87
CA LEU A 77 -12.61 4.55 -6.31
C LEU A 77 -11.29 5.34 -6.37
N SER A 78 -10.47 5.27 -5.31
CA SER A 78 -9.16 5.94 -5.28
C SER A 78 -8.25 5.46 -6.40
N SER A 79 -8.18 4.14 -6.63
CA SER A 79 -7.38 3.58 -7.72
C SER A 79 -7.84 4.06 -9.09
N ALA A 80 -9.15 4.11 -9.34
CA ALA A 80 -9.70 4.58 -10.60
C ALA A 80 -9.36 6.05 -10.85
N VAL A 81 -9.54 6.90 -9.83
CA VAL A 81 -9.21 8.33 -9.90
C VAL A 81 -7.71 8.53 -10.09
N ALA A 82 -6.89 7.87 -9.28
CA ALA A 82 -5.43 7.98 -9.34
C ALA A 82 -4.87 7.54 -10.72
N VAL A 83 -5.38 6.43 -11.27
CA VAL A 83 -4.98 5.95 -12.61
C VAL A 83 -5.41 6.95 -13.70
N ALA A 84 -6.64 7.45 -13.66
CA ALA A 84 -7.11 8.43 -14.63
C ALA A 84 -6.26 9.71 -14.60
N LEU A 85 -6.06 10.29 -13.42
CA LEU A 85 -5.24 11.49 -13.23
C LEU A 85 -3.77 11.25 -13.61
N GLY A 86 -3.21 10.10 -13.20
CA GLY A 86 -1.83 9.73 -13.51
C GLY A 86 -1.57 9.58 -15.00
N ILE A 87 -2.50 8.97 -15.75
CA ILE A 87 -2.41 8.86 -17.22
C ILE A 87 -2.45 10.24 -17.85
N LEU A 88 -3.42 11.09 -17.47
CA LEU A 88 -3.56 12.45 -18.01
C LEU A 88 -2.32 13.29 -17.73
N ALA A 89 -1.81 13.27 -16.48
CA ALA A 89 -0.60 13.96 -16.09
C ALA A 89 0.62 13.45 -16.85
N SER A 90 0.77 12.15 -17.01
CA SER A 90 1.86 11.52 -17.75
C SER A 90 1.85 11.93 -19.23
N ILE A 91 0.70 11.89 -19.87
CA ILE A 91 0.55 12.33 -21.27
C ILE A 91 0.94 13.81 -21.42
N ALA A 92 0.45 14.67 -20.53
CA ALA A 92 0.75 16.10 -20.56
C ALA A 92 2.24 16.36 -20.36
N LEU A 93 2.88 15.70 -19.40
CA LEU A 93 4.30 15.88 -19.08
C LEU A 93 5.23 15.29 -20.14
N VAL A 94 4.88 14.17 -20.77
CA VAL A 94 5.73 13.51 -21.76
C VAL A 94 5.58 14.16 -23.13
N ARG A 95 4.35 14.40 -23.58
CA ARG A 95 4.07 14.81 -24.95
C ARG A 95 4.11 16.32 -25.19
N GLN A 96 3.93 17.14 -24.15
CA GLN A 96 3.90 18.59 -24.30
C GLN A 96 5.17 19.24 -23.74
N SER A 97 5.68 20.24 -24.49
CA SER A 97 6.74 21.12 -24.03
C SER A 97 6.11 22.47 -23.63
N PHE A 98 6.04 22.74 -22.34
CA PHE A 98 5.53 24.00 -21.82
C PHE A 98 6.48 24.58 -20.76
N ARG A 99 6.46 25.92 -20.62
CA ARG A 99 7.42 26.63 -19.74
C ARG A 99 7.33 26.23 -18.28
N ALA A 100 6.15 25.80 -17.80
CA ALA A 100 5.91 25.39 -16.41
C ALA A 100 6.11 23.88 -16.16
N LYS A 101 6.70 23.13 -17.09
CA LYS A 101 6.88 21.68 -16.97
C LYS A 101 7.70 21.29 -15.73
N ALA A 102 8.82 21.96 -15.48
CA ALA A 102 9.67 21.67 -14.33
C ALA A 102 8.98 21.93 -12.98
N PRO A 103 8.36 23.09 -12.72
CA PRO A 103 7.65 23.31 -11.46
C PRO A 103 6.40 22.41 -11.30
N VAL A 104 5.69 22.09 -12.37
CA VAL A 104 4.56 21.14 -12.30
C VAL A 104 5.03 19.73 -11.95
N SER A 105 6.14 19.27 -12.56
CA SER A 105 6.73 17.97 -12.19
C SER A 105 7.17 17.94 -10.73
N ALA A 106 7.81 19.01 -10.25
CA ALA A 106 8.23 19.11 -8.85
C ALA A 106 7.04 19.08 -7.90
N LEU A 107 5.94 19.77 -8.24
CA LEU A 107 4.71 19.75 -7.45
C LEU A 107 4.08 18.35 -7.39
N LEU A 108 3.99 17.65 -8.53
CA LEU A 108 3.44 16.29 -8.58
C LEU A 108 4.29 15.24 -7.83
N LEU A 109 5.61 15.48 -7.75
CA LEU A 109 6.52 14.61 -7.01
C LEU A 109 6.64 14.99 -5.53
N SER A 110 6.17 16.18 -5.14
CA SER A 110 6.29 16.66 -3.75
C SER A 110 5.69 15.74 -2.70
N PRO A 111 4.55 15.05 -2.92
CA PRO A 111 4.01 14.12 -1.94
C PRO A 111 4.92 12.93 -1.63
N LEU A 112 5.83 12.56 -2.54
CA LEU A 112 6.80 11.48 -2.32
C LEU A 112 7.91 11.87 -1.32
N VAL A 113 8.16 13.16 -1.17
CA VAL A 113 9.19 13.70 -0.26
C VAL A 113 8.63 14.00 1.12
N ILE A 114 7.32 14.32 1.19
CA ILE A 114 6.64 14.65 2.46
C ILE A 114 6.32 13.36 3.21
N PRO A 115 6.63 13.26 4.51
CA PRO A 115 6.21 12.12 5.31
C PRO A 115 4.70 11.92 5.25
N LEU A 116 4.25 10.70 4.96
CA LEU A 116 2.84 10.36 4.73
C LEU A 116 1.92 10.81 5.89
N VAL A 117 2.41 10.71 7.12
CA VAL A 117 1.66 11.13 8.32
C VAL A 117 1.43 12.65 8.31
N VAL A 118 2.46 13.44 7.94
CA VAL A 118 2.35 14.91 7.87
C VAL A 118 1.38 15.31 6.76
N PHE A 119 1.45 14.64 5.63
CA PHE A 119 0.54 14.88 4.51
C PHE A 119 -0.91 14.55 4.89
N GLY A 120 -1.15 13.38 5.47
CA GLY A 120 -2.48 12.96 5.91
C GLY A 120 -3.10 13.89 6.96
N THR A 121 -2.33 14.29 7.97
CA THR A 121 -2.82 15.24 8.99
C THR A 121 -3.09 16.62 8.42
N SER A 122 -2.28 17.08 7.48
CA SER A 122 -2.49 18.37 6.80
C SER A 122 -3.78 18.37 5.96
N LEU A 123 -4.06 17.29 5.24
CA LEU A 123 -5.32 17.12 4.50
C LEU A 123 -6.53 17.09 5.44
N LEU A 124 -6.43 16.39 6.57
CA LEU A 124 -7.48 16.34 7.57
C LEU A 124 -7.84 17.74 8.08
N LEU A 125 -6.81 18.53 8.44
CA LEU A 125 -6.99 19.91 8.90
C LEU A 125 -7.57 20.80 7.80
N LEU A 126 -7.14 20.62 6.55
CA LEU A 126 -7.67 21.36 5.41
C LEU A 126 -9.15 21.05 5.20
N PHE A 127 -9.56 19.78 5.18
CA PHE A 127 -10.95 19.38 5.01
C PHE A 127 -11.83 19.93 6.13
N HIS A 128 -11.33 19.85 7.36
CA HIS A 128 -12.03 20.46 8.50
C HIS A 128 -12.18 21.99 8.36
N ALA A 129 -11.12 22.69 7.95
CA ALA A 129 -11.13 24.14 7.79
C ALA A 129 -12.09 24.64 6.70
N ILE A 130 -12.29 23.86 5.64
CA ILE A 130 -13.25 24.18 4.56
C ILE A 130 -14.66 23.63 4.81
N GLY A 131 -14.91 23.03 5.99
CA GLY A 131 -16.21 22.51 6.40
C GLY A 131 -16.66 21.25 5.65
N MET A 132 -15.71 20.46 5.12
CA MET A 132 -16.02 19.16 4.53
C MET A 132 -16.13 18.09 5.61
N ASP A 133 -17.25 17.38 5.62
CA ASP A 133 -17.43 16.22 6.49
C ASP A 133 -16.48 15.08 6.12
N LEU A 134 -15.93 14.43 7.14
CA LEU A 134 -15.06 13.28 6.96
C LEU A 134 -15.89 12.07 6.54
N GLY A 135 -15.62 11.56 5.36
CA GLY A 135 -16.34 10.43 4.78
C GLY A 135 -15.55 9.75 3.66
N ILE A 136 -16.20 8.84 2.96
CA ILE A 136 -15.58 8.10 1.85
C ILE A 136 -14.95 9.05 0.80
N MET A 137 -15.63 10.16 0.49
CA MET A 137 -15.16 11.12 -0.52
C MET A 137 -13.87 11.83 -0.10
N THR A 138 -13.75 12.25 1.17
CA THR A 138 -12.53 12.90 1.66
C THR A 138 -11.34 11.93 1.69
N VAL A 139 -11.60 10.65 2.01
CA VAL A 139 -10.56 9.61 1.96
C VAL A 139 -10.15 9.33 0.51
N VAL A 140 -11.08 9.22 -0.42
CA VAL A 140 -10.78 9.01 -1.86
C VAL A 140 -9.94 10.16 -2.40
N ILE A 141 -10.31 11.41 -2.12
CA ILE A 141 -9.55 12.59 -2.56
C ILE A 141 -8.14 12.60 -1.95
N GLY A 142 -8.02 12.21 -0.68
CA GLY A 142 -6.73 12.21 0.02
C GLY A 142 -5.79 11.08 -0.38
N THR A 143 -6.30 10.01 -0.99
CA THR A 143 -5.54 8.82 -1.37
C THR A 143 -5.31 8.68 -2.88
N SER A 144 -5.97 9.48 -3.71
CA SER A 144 -5.80 9.51 -5.17
C SER A 144 -4.78 10.56 -5.63
#